data_64da6aa45028714e795004e493d35fb6
#
_entry.id   64da6aa45028714e795004e493d35fb6
#
_cell.length_a   1.000
_cell.length_b   1.000
_cell.length_c   1.000
_cell.angle_alpha   90.00
_cell.angle_beta   90.00
_cell.angle_gamma   90.00
#
_symmetry.space_group_name_H-M   'P 1'
#
loop_
_entity.id
_entity.type
_entity.pdbx_description
1 polymer ?
#
loop_
_entity_poly.entity_id
_entity_poly.type
_entity_poly.pdbx_seq_one_letter_code
_entity_poly.pdbx_strand_id
1 'polypeptide(L)'
;PLSEYEGPGRANAGRQVFVFGDTFIGRVDPATGARRDFDMVYNTLAYLDGGQPDAERIQFVWGKNGSRQLRSPQVGKDAVFLPSTRQAQGAGTCWYWLQDGLALADHMYLMPMLVRRDPAGPPGFQFADFGVCLLKIPIAGNGLDLARHAQIDAPFFHCDDARKLYFGAAFMPNTSAAGA
;
A
#
# COMPACT_ATOMS: atom_id res chain seq x y z
N PRO A 1 9.83 -5.04 -6.45
CA PRO A 1 9.59 -6.37 -5.94
C PRO A 1 10.04 -6.40 -4.48
N LEU A 2 9.10 -6.72 -3.58
CA LEU A 2 9.43 -6.92 -2.17
C LEU A 2 10.34 -8.14 -2.09
N SER A 3 11.41 -8.04 -1.31
CA SER A 3 12.34 -9.14 -1.07
C SER A 3 11.59 -10.37 -0.57
N GLU A 4 12.02 -11.55 -1.01
CA GLU A 4 11.50 -12.83 -0.50
C GLU A 4 11.65 -12.85 1.02
N TYR A 5 10.55 -13.03 1.72
CA TYR A 5 10.57 -13.23 3.16
C TYR A 5 10.88 -14.69 3.45
N GLU A 6 12.13 -14.99 3.69
CA GLU A 6 12.58 -16.26 4.24
C GLU A 6 12.59 -16.17 5.79
N GLY A 7 11.44 -16.33 6.41
CA GLY A 7 11.38 -16.50 7.86
C GLY A 7 11.80 -17.90 8.26
N PRO A 8 12.57 -18.08 9.32
CA PRO A 8 12.97 -19.42 9.77
C PRO A 8 11.74 -20.25 10.14
N GLY A 9 11.53 -21.34 9.42
CA GLY A 9 10.60 -22.41 9.78
C GLY A 9 9.15 -22.28 9.32
N ARG A 10 8.80 -21.38 8.37
CA ARG A 10 7.45 -21.32 7.81
C ARG A 10 7.40 -21.76 6.35
N ALA A 11 6.39 -22.58 6.02
CA ALA A 11 6.14 -23.15 4.69
C ALA A 11 5.68 -22.12 3.62
N ASN A 12 6.00 -20.85 3.78
CA ASN A 12 5.65 -19.75 2.90
C ASN A 12 6.84 -19.23 2.10
N ALA A 13 7.90 -20.01 2.01
CA ALA A 13 9.02 -19.72 1.11
C ALA A 13 8.49 -19.52 -0.30
N GLY A 14 8.61 -18.30 -0.82
CA GLY A 14 8.24 -17.97 -2.19
C GLY A 14 6.92 -17.23 -2.40
N ARG A 15 6.19 -16.78 -1.37
CA ARG A 15 5.07 -15.84 -1.55
C ARG A 15 5.58 -14.39 -1.55
N GLN A 16 5.36 -13.70 -2.64
CA GLN A 16 5.66 -12.28 -2.79
C GLN A 16 4.40 -11.45 -2.53
N VAL A 17 4.58 -10.27 -1.93
CA VAL A 17 3.53 -9.28 -1.74
C VAL A 17 3.88 -8.06 -2.58
N PHE A 18 2.94 -7.65 -3.43
CA PHE A 18 3.04 -6.42 -4.18
C PHE A 18 2.09 -5.39 -3.58
N VAL A 19 2.53 -4.15 -3.53
CA VAL A 19 1.75 -3.01 -3.07
C VAL A 19 1.54 -2.02 -4.21
N PHE A 20 0.33 -1.47 -4.30
CA PHE A 20 -0.05 -0.54 -5.35
C PHE A 20 -0.70 0.70 -4.74
N GLY A 21 -0.48 1.83 -5.38
CA GLY A 21 -1.27 3.04 -5.20
C GLY A 21 -2.61 2.96 -5.95
N ASP A 22 -2.96 4.02 -6.66
CA ASP A 22 -4.21 4.12 -7.40
C ASP A 22 -4.39 2.93 -8.36
N THR A 23 -5.48 2.21 -8.16
CA THR A 23 -5.77 0.96 -8.89
C THR A 23 -7.20 1.00 -9.42
N PHE A 24 -7.36 0.65 -10.70
CA PHE A 24 -8.68 0.49 -11.30
C PHE A 24 -9.15 -0.96 -11.15
N ILE A 25 -10.29 -1.14 -10.49
CA ILE A 25 -10.96 -2.43 -10.32
C ILE A 25 -12.16 -2.47 -11.26
N GLY A 26 -12.15 -3.36 -12.25
CA GLY A 26 -13.20 -3.42 -13.26
C GLY A 26 -12.89 -4.42 -14.36
N ARG A 27 -13.39 -4.14 -15.54
CA ARG A 27 -13.21 -4.98 -16.73
C ARG A 27 -12.37 -4.26 -17.78
N VAL A 28 -11.64 -5.05 -18.55
CA VAL A 28 -10.98 -4.59 -19.77
C VAL A 28 -11.66 -5.27 -20.95
N ASP A 29 -12.08 -4.49 -21.93
CA ASP A 29 -12.57 -5.00 -23.19
C ASP A 29 -11.39 -5.64 -23.96
N PRO A 30 -11.41 -6.94 -24.24
CA PRO A 30 -10.25 -7.62 -24.80
C PRO A 30 -9.97 -7.23 -26.26
N ALA A 31 -10.94 -6.68 -26.97
CA ALA A 31 -10.79 -6.27 -28.36
C ALA A 31 -10.17 -4.86 -28.50
N THR A 32 -10.47 -3.97 -27.57
CA THR A 32 -10.09 -2.55 -27.65
C THR A 32 -9.10 -2.11 -26.58
N GLY A 33 -8.91 -2.90 -25.51
CA GLY A 33 -8.15 -2.52 -24.32
C GLY A 33 -8.85 -1.45 -23.46
N ALA A 34 -10.09 -1.07 -23.80
CA ALA A 34 -10.82 -0.05 -23.08
C ALA A 34 -11.28 -0.56 -21.70
N ARG A 35 -11.12 0.29 -20.68
CA ARG A 35 -11.66 0.01 -19.35
C ARG A 35 -13.17 0.15 -19.35
N ARG A 36 -13.87 -0.81 -18.75
CA ARG A 36 -15.33 -0.86 -18.65
C ARG A 36 -15.72 -1.13 -17.19
N ASP A 37 -16.81 -0.52 -16.75
CA ASP A 37 -17.42 -0.80 -15.44
C ASP A 37 -16.36 -0.84 -14.32
N PHE A 38 -15.60 0.25 -14.17
CA PHE A 38 -14.49 0.29 -13.24
C PHE A 38 -14.69 1.34 -12.15
N ASP A 39 -14.15 1.03 -10.96
CA ASP A 39 -13.94 1.96 -9.86
C ASP A 39 -12.44 2.16 -9.63
N MET A 40 -12.04 3.34 -9.16
CA MET A 40 -10.68 3.61 -8.74
C MET A 40 -10.59 3.53 -7.23
N VAL A 41 -9.67 2.71 -6.74
CA VAL A 41 -9.32 2.60 -5.32
C VAL A 41 -7.91 3.10 -5.08
N TYR A 42 -7.68 3.75 -3.95
CA TYR A 42 -6.41 4.43 -3.66
C TYR A 42 -5.25 3.49 -3.32
N ASN A 43 -5.55 2.26 -2.88
CA ASN A 43 -4.51 1.28 -2.67
C ASN A 43 -5.05 -0.15 -2.72
N THR A 44 -4.20 -1.06 -3.20
CA THR A 44 -4.44 -2.49 -3.28
C THR A 44 -3.17 -3.26 -2.96
N LEU A 45 -3.32 -4.54 -2.75
CA LEU A 45 -2.23 -5.50 -2.65
C LEU A 45 -2.40 -6.60 -3.69
N ALA A 46 -1.32 -7.32 -3.99
CA ALA A 46 -1.42 -8.62 -4.63
C ALA A 46 -0.45 -9.61 -3.98
N TYR A 47 -0.86 -10.86 -3.98
CA TYR A 47 -0.04 -11.99 -3.60
C TYR A 47 0.34 -12.77 -4.86
N LEU A 48 1.60 -13.16 -4.96
CA LEU A 48 2.10 -14.07 -5.97
C LEU A 48 2.75 -15.28 -5.29
N ASP A 49 2.25 -16.45 -5.58
CA ASP A 49 2.83 -17.69 -5.08
C ASP A 49 3.93 -18.15 -6.05
N GLY A 50 5.15 -18.29 -5.51
CA GLY A 50 6.34 -18.65 -6.27
C GLY A 50 7.06 -17.46 -6.92
N GLY A 51 8.24 -17.69 -7.46
CA GLY A 51 9.14 -16.67 -8.00
C GLY A 51 8.89 -16.24 -9.44
N GLN A 52 7.95 -16.88 -10.14
CA GLN A 52 7.67 -16.56 -11.55
C GLN A 52 6.37 -15.79 -11.67
N PRO A 53 6.39 -14.60 -12.31
CA PRO A 53 5.19 -13.83 -12.57
C PRO A 53 4.27 -14.62 -13.51
N ASP A 54 3.11 -14.98 -13.00
CA ASP A 54 2.08 -15.73 -13.68
C ASP A 54 0.72 -15.08 -13.39
N ALA A 55 0.01 -14.70 -14.43
CA ALA A 55 -1.28 -14.03 -14.30
C ALA A 55 -2.34 -14.89 -13.58
N GLU A 56 -2.22 -16.23 -13.65
CA GLU A 56 -3.13 -17.14 -12.96
C GLU A 56 -2.79 -17.31 -11.47
N ARG A 57 -1.57 -17.00 -11.08
CA ARG A 57 -1.08 -17.13 -9.68
C ARG A 57 -1.14 -15.83 -8.90
N ILE A 58 -1.23 -14.67 -9.58
CA ILE A 58 -1.33 -13.40 -8.90
C ILE A 58 -2.76 -13.19 -8.38
N GLN A 59 -2.89 -12.90 -7.09
CA GLN A 59 -4.17 -12.71 -6.42
C GLN A 59 -4.27 -11.28 -5.91
N PHE A 60 -5.06 -10.45 -6.58
CA PHE A 60 -5.32 -9.08 -6.14
C PHE A 60 -6.26 -9.03 -4.94
N VAL A 61 -5.96 -8.09 -4.05
CA VAL A 61 -6.70 -7.83 -2.81
C VAL A 61 -7.05 -6.35 -2.75
N TRP A 62 -8.33 -6.05 -2.62
CA TRP A 62 -8.89 -4.71 -2.50
C TRP A 62 -10.03 -4.69 -1.49
N GLY A 63 -10.61 -3.51 -1.25
CA GLY A 63 -11.67 -3.35 -0.27
C GLY A 63 -11.14 -3.35 1.16
N LYS A 64 -11.92 -2.78 2.07
CA LYS A 64 -11.53 -2.64 3.46
C LYS A 64 -11.03 -3.97 4.04
N ASN A 65 -9.81 -3.98 4.54
CA ASN A 65 -9.14 -5.16 5.09
C ASN A 65 -9.11 -6.37 4.13
N GLY A 66 -9.08 -6.12 2.82
CA GLY A 66 -9.00 -7.18 1.82
C GLY A 66 -10.30 -7.93 1.55
N SER A 67 -11.44 -7.32 1.84
CA SER A 67 -12.77 -7.96 1.68
C SER A 67 -13.15 -8.28 0.22
N ARG A 68 -12.44 -7.73 -0.75
CA ARG A 68 -12.73 -7.82 -2.20
C ARG A 68 -14.13 -7.36 -2.58
N GLN A 69 -14.71 -6.44 -1.79
CA GLN A 69 -16.04 -5.89 -2.03
C GLN A 69 -15.91 -4.40 -2.35
N LEU A 70 -16.49 -4.00 -3.47
CA LEU A 70 -16.72 -2.60 -3.79
C LEU A 70 -18.08 -2.23 -3.16
N ARG A 71 -18.04 -1.47 -2.07
CA ARG A 71 -19.23 -1.13 -1.28
C ARG A 71 -19.76 0.27 -1.56
N SER A 72 -18.98 1.08 -2.23
CA SER A 72 -19.30 2.48 -2.42
C SER A 72 -18.94 2.94 -3.82
N PRO A 73 -19.83 3.63 -4.53
CA PRO A 73 -19.49 4.28 -5.80
C PRO A 73 -18.58 5.49 -5.61
N GLN A 74 -18.13 5.76 -4.38
CA GLN A 74 -17.20 6.87 -4.09
C GLN A 74 -15.78 6.40 -4.24
N VAL A 75 -15.05 7.08 -5.13
CA VAL A 75 -13.64 6.85 -5.40
C VAL A 75 -12.83 6.70 -4.10
N GLY A 76 -12.07 5.64 -4.01
CA GLY A 76 -11.09 5.39 -2.96
C GLY A 76 -11.60 4.77 -1.66
N LYS A 77 -12.91 4.73 -1.40
CA LYS A 77 -13.43 4.20 -0.14
C LYS A 77 -13.23 2.69 0.06
N ASP A 78 -12.99 1.97 -1.02
CA ASP A 78 -12.77 0.52 -1.00
C ASP A 78 -11.29 0.15 -1.06
N ALA A 79 -10.41 1.06 -0.66
CA ALA A 79 -8.99 0.80 -0.46
C ALA A 79 -8.76 -0.24 0.66
N VAL A 80 -7.67 -0.99 0.58
CA VAL A 80 -7.29 -1.97 1.61
C VAL A 80 -7.01 -1.27 2.94
N PHE A 81 -6.27 -0.16 2.89
CA PHE A 81 -5.94 0.66 4.06
C PHE A 81 -6.56 2.05 3.92
N LEU A 82 -7.37 2.41 4.90
CA LEU A 82 -7.90 3.76 5.04
C LEU A 82 -7.16 4.49 6.17
N PRO A 83 -6.71 5.74 5.97
CA PRO A 83 -5.98 6.48 6.99
C PRO A 83 -6.77 6.67 8.28
N SER A 84 -6.14 6.39 9.43
CA SER A 84 -6.71 6.56 10.76
C SER A 84 -5.73 7.14 11.78
N THR A 85 -4.53 7.55 11.35
CA THR A 85 -3.55 8.23 12.22
C THR A 85 -4.06 9.61 12.65
N ARG A 86 -3.43 10.21 13.67
CA ARG A 86 -3.79 11.58 14.12
C ARG A 86 -3.57 12.61 13.01
N GLN A 87 -2.50 12.48 12.24
CA GLN A 87 -2.28 13.34 11.07
C GLN A 87 -3.43 13.25 10.06
N ALA A 88 -3.94 12.05 9.82
CA ALA A 88 -5.04 11.82 8.89
C ALA A 88 -6.37 12.40 9.39
N GLN A 89 -6.66 12.28 10.68
CA GLN A 89 -7.92 12.77 11.28
C GLN A 89 -8.12 14.28 11.12
N GLY A 90 -7.03 15.05 11.11
CA GLY A 90 -7.06 16.51 10.92
C GLY A 90 -7.10 16.97 9.46
N ALA A 91 -6.94 16.07 8.50
CA ALA A 91 -6.67 16.42 7.09
C ALA A 91 -7.91 16.43 6.18
N GLY A 92 -9.10 16.10 6.69
CA GLY A 92 -10.30 15.92 5.86
C GLY A 92 -10.24 14.66 5.00
N THR A 93 -10.65 14.76 3.73
CA THR A 93 -10.57 13.61 2.81
C THR A 93 -9.13 13.32 2.43
N CYS A 94 -8.60 12.21 2.92
CA CYS A 94 -7.23 11.77 2.65
C CYS A 94 -7.17 10.26 2.40
N TRP A 95 -6.06 9.82 1.82
CA TRP A 95 -5.82 8.42 1.47
C TRP A 95 -4.34 8.08 1.55
N TYR A 96 -4.02 6.79 1.39
CA TYR A 96 -2.66 6.29 1.29
C TYR A 96 -2.28 5.98 -0.15
N TRP A 97 -1.12 6.44 -0.57
CA TRP A 97 -0.36 5.82 -1.62
C TRP A 97 0.67 4.89 -1.00
N LEU A 98 0.47 3.60 -1.22
CA LEU A 98 1.41 2.60 -0.75
C LEU A 98 2.71 2.74 -1.54
N GLN A 99 3.79 2.62 -0.79
CA GLN A 99 5.13 2.61 -1.32
C GLN A 99 5.76 1.25 -1.02
N ASP A 100 7.07 1.19 -0.85
CA ASP A 100 7.77 -0.04 -0.54
C ASP A 100 7.48 -0.55 0.88
N GLY A 101 7.86 -1.80 1.14
CA GLY A 101 7.71 -2.42 2.44
C GLY A 101 8.77 -3.47 2.73
N LEU A 102 8.89 -3.81 4.01
CA LEU A 102 9.82 -4.79 4.51
C LEU A 102 9.09 -5.79 5.41
N ALA A 103 9.27 -7.08 5.13
CA ALA A 103 8.90 -8.13 6.05
C ALA A 103 10.02 -8.36 7.06
N LEU A 104 9.73 -8.22 8.34
CA LEU A 104 10.69 -8.42 9.42
C LEU A 104 10.03 -9.22 10.55
N ALA A 105 10.61 -10.36 10.87
CA ALA A 105 10.07 -11.32 11.85
C ALA A 105 8.62 -11.74 11.50
N ASP A 106 7.65 -11.40 12.32
CA ASP A 106 6.24 -11.77 12.20
C ASP A 106 5.35 -10.63 11.67
N HIS A 107 5.96 -9.55 11.15
CA HIS A 107 5.24 -8.41 10.63
C HIS A 107 5.77 -7.94 9.28
N MET A 108 4.87 -7.39 8.48
CA MET A 108 5.21 -6.55 7.34
C MET A 108 5.06 -5.08 7.74
N TYR A 109 6.03 -4.29 7.36
CA TYR A 109 6.06 -2.84 7.58
C TYR A 109 5.99 -2.12 6.25
N LEU A 110 5.08 -1.15 6.13
CA LEU A 110 4.96 -0.24 5.00
C LEU A 110 5.07 1.20 5.51
N MET A 111 5.61 2.09 4.68
CA MET A 111 5.60 3.53 4.97
C MET A 111 4.81 4.28 3.89
N PRO A 112 3.48 4.17 3.89
CA PRO A 112 2.66 4.86 2.90
C PRO A 112 2.73 6.37 3.06
N MET A 113 2.67 7.04 1.92
CA MET A 113 2.48 8.48 1.83
C MET A 113 1.04 8.83 2.14
N LEU A 114 0.83 9.83 2.98
CA LEU A 114 -0.46 10.46 3.24
C LEU A 114 -0.73 11.53 2.18
N VAL A 115 -1.81 11.37 1.46
CA VAL A 115 -2.26 12.29 0.40
C VAL A 115 -3.63 12.83 0.75
N ARG A 116 -3.88 14.10 0.48
CA ARG A 116 -5.18 14.76 0.67
C ARG A 116 -5.62 15.51 -0.58
N ARG A 117 -6.89 15.84 -0.65
CA ARG A 117 -7.38 16.77 -1.68
C ARG A 117 -6.74 18.14 -1.49
N ASP A 118 -6.33 18.72 -2.61
CA ASP A 118 -5.84 20.09 -2.72
C ASP A 118 -6.55 20.79 -3.90
N PRO A 119 -7.65 21.52 -3.64
CA PRO A 119 -8.40 22.20 -4.69
C PRO A 119 -7.60 23.26 -5.45
N ALA A 120 -6.49 23.74 -4.86
CA ALA A 120 -5.61 24.73 -5.51
C ALA A 120 -4.69 24.11 -6.57
N GLY A 121 -4.57 22.79 -6.58
CA GLY A 121 -3.79 22.08 -7.59
C GLY A 121 -4.38 22.18 -8.99
N PRO A 122 -3.57 22.00 -10.03
CA PRO A 122 -4.03 22.06 -11.42
C PRO A 122 -5.04 20.94 -11.71
N PRO A 123 -5.93 21.12 -12.70
CA PRO A 123 -6.90 20.11 -13.08
C PRO A 123 -6.26 18.73 -13.32
N GLY A 124 -6.79 17.70 -12.69
CA GLY A 124 -6.25 16.34 -12.71
C GLY A 124 -5.18 16.06 -11.63
N PHE A 125 -4.62 17.09 -10.99
CA PHE A 125 -3.60 16.98 -9.93
C PHE A 125 -4.02 17.75 -8.67
N GLN A 126 -5.30 17.73 -8.34
CA GLN A 126 -5.88 18.43 -7.20
C GLN A 126 -5.69 17.62 -5.90
N PHE A 127 -4.44 17.30 -5.62
CA PHE A 127 -4.03 16.58 -4.42
C PHE A 127 -2.62 17.01 -4.01
N ALA A 128 -2.32 16.85 -2.74
CA ALA A 128 -1.00 17.08 -2.16
C ALA A 128 -0.68 16.02 -1.11
N ASP A 129 0.56 15.59 -1.09
CA ASP A 129 1.10 14.79 0.01
C ASP A 129 1.37 15.69 1.21
N PHE A 130 1.09 15.19 2.40
CA PHE A 130 1.22 15.96 3.64
C PHE A 130 1.81 15.18 4.81
N GLY A 131 2.22 13.96 4.59
CA GLY A 131 2.82 13.13 5.61
C GLY A 131 3.18 11.72 5.16
N VAL A 132 3.77 10.99 6.07
CA VAL A 132 3.95 9.54 5.99
C VAL A 132 3.49 8.91 7.31
N CYS A 133 3.11 7.66 7.26
CA CYS A 133 2.89 6.89 8.49
C CYS A 133 3.59 5.53 8.39
N LEU A 134 3.59 4.79 9.49
CA LEU A 134 4.03 3.40 9.51
C LEU A 134 2.81 2.49 9.66
N LEU A 135 2.62 1.59 8.70
CA LEU A 135 1.71 0.45 8.83
C LEU A 135 2.51 -0.75 9.34
N LYS A 136 2.04 -1.33 10.43
CA LYS A 136 2.55 -2.59 10.97
C LYS A 136 1.48 -3.66 10.82
N ILE A 137 1.74 -4.68 10.00
CA ILE A 137 0.76 -5.67 9.58
C ILE A 137 1.25 -7.05 10.03
N PRO A 138 0.52 -7.78 10.90
CA PRO A 138 0.93 -9.13 11.28
C PRO A 138 0.94 -10.07 10.08
N ILE A 139 1.96 -10.94 10.02
CA ILE A 139 2.01 -12.05 9.09
C ILE A 139 1.34 -13.24 9.78
N ALA A 140 0.29 -13.80 9.18
CA ALA A 140 -0.48 -14.89 9.73
C ALA A 140 -0.78 -15.93 8.65
N GLY A 141 -0.52 -17.20 8.97
CA GLY A 141 -0.69 -18.26 7.98
C GLY A 141 0.15 -18.02 6.74
N ASN A 142 -0.49 -17.95 5.59
CA ASN A 142 0.15 -17.68 4.29
C ASN A 142 -0.09 -16.26 3.77
N GLY A 143 -0.34 -15.29 4.63
CA GLY A 143 -0.56 -13.92 4.18
C GLY A 143 -0.49 -12.91 5.29
N LEU A 144 -1.04 -11.74 5.02
CA LEU A 144 -1.09 -10.63 5.96
C LEU A 144 -2.44 -10.62 6.68
N ASP A 145 -2.43 -10.43 7.99
CA ASP A 145 -3.65 -10.17 8.75
C ASP A 145 -4.02 -8.69 8.62
N LEU A 146 -4.70 -8.39 7.51
CA LEU A 146 -5.09 -7.02 7.16
C LEU A 146 -6.10 -6.41 8.16
N ALA A 147 -6.81 -7.24 8.92
CA ALA A 147 -7.77 -6.76 9.89
C ALA A 147 -7.10 -6.25 11.19
N ARG A 148 -5.93 -6.79 11.52
CA ARG A 148 -5.18 -6.44 12.74
C ARG A 148 -3.98 -5.53 12.49
N HIS A 149 -3.94 -4.82 11.36
CA HIS A 149 -2.87 -3.85 11.14
C HIS A 149 -2.95 -2.68 12.13
N ALA A 150 -1.80 -2.18 12.54
CA ALA A 150 -1.67 -0.94 13.30
C ALA A 150 -1.18 0.18 12.38
N GLN A 151 -1.64 1.41 12.65
CA GLN A 151 -1.23 2.63 11.97
C GLN A 151 -0.59 3.57 12.98
N ILE A 152 0.63 4.01 12.69
CA ILE A 152 1.45 4.80 13.61
C ILE A 152 1.87 6.08 12.90
N ASP A 153 1.65 7.24 13.51
CA ASP A 153 2.18 8.51 13.02
C ASP A 153 3.72 8.43 12.97
N ALA A 154 4.30 8.83 11.84
CA ALA A 154 5.74 8.78 11.65
C ALA A 154 6.30 10.19 11.38
N PRO A 155 7.40 10.60 12.04
CA PRO A 155 7.97 11.94 11.90
C PRO A 155 8.93 12.05 10.69
N PHE A 156 8.65 11.29 9.63
CA PHE A 156 9.55 11.15 8.47
C PHE A 156 9.08 11.96 7.25
N PHE A 157 8.38 13.05 7.51
CA PHE A 157 7.97 14.00 6.49
C PHE A 157 8.31 15.42 6.93
N HIS A 158 8.96 16.17 6.07
CA HIS A 158 9.25 17.58 6.25
C HIS A 158 8.83 18.35 5.00
N CYS A 159 8.15 19.46 5.19
CA CYS A 159 7.78 20.37 4.12
C CYS A 159 7.91 21.81 4.60
N ASP A 160 8.72 22.60 3.93
CA ASP A 160 8.84 24.06 4.08
C ASP A 160 8.75 24.73 2.70
N ASP A 161 8.97 26.03 2.65
CA ASP A 161 8.89 26.82 1.40
C ASP A 161 10.00 26.46 0.40
N ALA A 162 11.08 25.87 0.84
CA ALA A 162 12.25 25.56 0.04
C ALA A 162 12.30 24.11 -0.44
N ARG A 163 11.74 23.18 0.35
CA ARG A 163 11.89 21.74 0.07
C ARG A 163 10.83 20.88 0.73
N LYS A 164 10.60 19.75 0.10
CA LYS A 164 9.79 18.66 0.63
C LYS A 164 10.66 17.40 0.71
N LEU A 165 10.71 16.79 1.87
CA LEU A 165 11.48 15.57 2.15
C LEU A 165 10.57 14.55 2.81
N TYR A 166 10.63 13.31 2.35
CA TYR A 166 9.97 12.19 3.00
C TYR A 166 10.80 10.91 2.86
N PHE A 167 10.65 10.03 3.81
CA PHE A 167 11.32 8.74 3.86
C PHE A 167 10.29 7.61 3.72
N GLY A 168 10.77 6.43 3.28
CA GLY A 168 9.93 5.23 3.15
C GLY A 168 9.54 4.90 1.72
N ALA A 169 10.08 5.63 0.73
CA ALA A 169 9.87 5.30 -0.68
C ALA A 169 10.50 3.94 -1.06
N ALA A 170 11.56 3.53 -0.35
CA ALA A 170 12.18 2.23 -0.48
C ALA A 170 12.83 1.79 0.83
N PHE A 171 12.88 0.48 1.06
CA PHE A 171 13.58 -0.16 2.17
C PHE A 171 14.77 -0.97 1.66
N MET A 172 15.87 -0.90 2.37
CA MET A 172 17.05 -1.72 2.12
C MET A 172 17.50 -2.39 3.40
N PRO A 173 17.80 -3.71 3.39
CA PRO A 173 18.44 -4.36 4.51
C PRO A 173 19.82 -3.73 4.76
N ASN A 174 20.13 -3.41 6.02
CA ASN A 174 21.46 -3.01 6.38
C ASN A 174 22.34 -4.26 6.54
N THR A 175 23.10 -4.58 5.52
CA THR A 175 24.03 -5.73 5.53
C THR A 175 25.38 -5.41 6.17
N SER A 176 25.68 -4.15 6.48
CA SER A 176 26.96 -3.73 7.07
C SER A 176 27.03 -3.99 8.58
N ALA A 177 25.93 -4.24 9.27
CA ALA A 177 25.88 -4.50 10.70
C ALA A 177 26.03 -5.99 11.09
N ALA A 178 26.31 -6.88 10.15
CA ALA A 178 26.51 -8.31 10.43
C ALA A 178 27.87 -8.64 11.03
N GLY A 179 28.54 -7.69 11.68
CA GLY A 179 29.89 -7.87 12.22
C GLY A 179 30.22 -7.03 13.45
N ALA A 180 29.24 -6.61 14.23
CA ALA A 180 29.47 -5.91 15.49
C ALA A 180 28.81 -6.64 16.65
#